data_502c15821577ae1f88dea5fcac76c398
#
_entry.id   502c15821577ae1f88dea5fcac76c398
#
_cell.length_a   1.000
_cell.length_b   1.000
_cell.length_c   1.000
_cell.angle_alpha   90.00
_cell.angle_beta   90.00
_cell.angle_gamma   90.00
#
_symmetry.space_group_name_H-M   'P 1'
#
loop_
_entity.id
_entity.type
_entity.pdbx_description
1 polymer ?
#
loop_
_entity_poly.entity_id
_entity_poly.type
_entity_poly.pdbx_seq_one_letter_code
_entity_poly.pdbx_strand_id
1 'polypeptide(L)'
;MKLLSRLLSFGALCAVSVSAFAHGDVACPNEPKAEWRPQMELQRQLVDKGWRVRQVKTFSTCYEVYGFDDKGERVEAFFNPKTFERIEPRAETAPSPKK
;
A
#
# COMPACT_ATOMS: atom_id res chain seq x y z
N MET A 1 18.98 -55.25 16.35
CA MET A 1 18.78 -54.56 16.19
C MET A 1 18.01 -53.79 15.76
N LYS A 2 17.71 -53.07 15.82
CA LYS A 2 16.91 -52.39 15.39
C LYS A 2 16.97 -51.19 15.16
N LEU A 3 16.84 -50.62 14.73
CA LEU A 3 16.91 -49.52 14.42
C LEU A 3 15.97 -48.79 14.21
N LEU A 4 15.64 -48.05 14.43
CA LEU A 4 14.74 -47.39 14.22
C LEU A 4 14.89 -46.27 13.70
N SER A 5 14.71 -45.95 13.05
CA SER A 5 14.80 -44.92 12.42
C SER A 5 13.88 -44.05 12.52
N ARG A 6 13.82 -43.33 12.96
CA ARG A 6 12.90 -42.54 13.03
C ARG A 6 12.98 -41.48 12.26
N LEU A 7 12.59 -41.10 11.66
CA LEU A 7 12.53 -40.20 10.87
C LEU A 7 11.77 -39.16 11.18
N LEU A 8 11.94 -38.37 11.36
CA LEU A 8 11.20 -37.40 11.57
C LEU A 8 11.11 -36.54 10.65
N SER A 9 10.43 -36.26 10.16
CA SER A 9 10.21 -35.43 9.25
C SER A 9 9.61 -34.37 9.65
N PHE A 10 9.89 -33.54 9.66
CA PHE A 10 9.20 -32.55 10.00
C PHE A 10 9.02 -31.62 9.06
N GLY A 11 8.20 -31.21 8.75
CA GLY A 11 7.82 -30.46 7.85
C GLY A 11 7.95 -29.13 8.13
N ALA A 12 8.59 -28.57 7.51
CA ALA A 12 8.74 -27.34 7.76
C ALA A 12 7.74 -26.52 7.32
N LEU A 13 7.15 -25.96 7.92
CA LEU A 13 6.16 -25.24 7.59
C LEU A 13 6.55 -23.93 7.26
N CYS A 14 6.62 -23.52 6.28
CA CYS A 14 6.82 -22.31 5.96
C CYS A 14 5.76 -21.41 6.06
N ALA A 15 5.70 -20.72 6.85
CA ALA A 15 4.65 -19.87 6.97
C ALA A 15 4.89 -18.72 6.13
N VAL A 16 4.38 -18.55 5.18
CA VAL A 16 4.53 -17.52 4.44
C VAL A 16 3.75 -16.41 4.79
N SER A 17 4.19 -15.55 5.27
CA SER A 17 3.36 -14.54 5.61
C SER A 17 3.19 -13.60 4.55
N VAL A 18 2.30 -13.50 4.01
CA VAL A 18 1.98 -12.69 3.08
C VAL A 18 1.66 -11.44 3.53
N SER A 19 2.32 -10.58 3.44
CA SER A 19 1.87 -9.43 3.87
C SER A 19 1.05 -8.79 3.01
N ALA A 20 0.09 -8.91 3.09
CA ALA A 20 -0.72 -8.39 2.30
C ALA A 20 -0.85 -7.02 2.53
N PHE A 21 -0.71 -6.24 1.79
CA PHE A 21 -1.08 -5.08 2.00
C PHE A 21 -2.33 -4.90 1.83
N ALA A 22 -3.09 -4.98 2.50
CA ALA A 22 -4.33 -4.73 2.39
C ALA A 22 -4.47 -3.36 2.16
N HIS A 23 -5.06 -2.96 1.28
CA HIS A 23 -5.34 -1.67 1.13
C HIS A 23 -6.22 -1.27 2.21
N GLY A 24 -6.78 -2.10 2.85
CA GLY A 24 -7.54 -1.81 3.95
C GLY A 24 -8.57 -0.82 3.70
N ASP A 25 -8.79 0.02 4.54
CA ASP A 25 -9.83 0.88 4.43
C ASP A 25 -9.34 2.18 3.96
N VAL A 26 -8.95 2.33 2.76
CA VAL A 26 -8.57 3.57 2.30
C VAL A 26 -9.67 4.12 1.45
N ALA A 27 -10.12 5.26 1.72
CA ALA A 27 -11.16 5.87 0.94
C ALA A 27 -10.89 7.33 0.81
N CYS A 28 -10.82 7.81 -0.38
CA CYS A 28 -10.67 9.23 -0.59
C CYS A 28 -12.06 9.82 -0.73
N PRO A 29 -12.20 11.09 -0.54
CA PRO A 29 -13.49 11.72 -0.76
C PRO A 29 -13.97 11.43 -2.15
N ASN A 30 -15.25 11.28 -2.31
CA ASN A 30 -15.78 10.92 -3.58
C ASN A 30 -15.88 12.13 -4.46
N GLU A 31 -14.87 12.45 -5.19
CA GLU A 31 -14.84 13.59 -6.04
C GLU A 31 -15.37 13.24 -7.42
N PRO A 32 -16.11 14.13 -8.06
CA PRO A 32 -16.59 13.84 -9.38
C PRO A 32 -15.44 13.59 -10.34
N LYS A 33 -15.54 12.55 -11.13
CA LYS A 33 -14.47 12.24 -12.01
C LYS A 33 -14.09 13.35 -12.92
N ALA A 34 -14.99 14.20 -13.28
CA ALA A 34 -14.66 15.31 -14.14
C ALA A 34 -13.71 16.27 -13.47
N GLU A 35 -13.61 16.20 -12.15
CA GLU A 35 -12.73 17.10 -11.44
C GLU A 35 -11.42 16.44 -11.07
N TRP A 36 -11.21 15.22 -11.45
CA TRP A 36 -9.97 14.56 -11.13
C TRP A 36 -8.87 15.14 -12.00
N ARG A 37 -7.74 15.37 -11.39
CA ARG A 37 -6.61 15.86 -12.13
C ARG A 37 -5.87 14.67 -12.72
N PRO A 38 -5.14 14.82 -13.79
CA PRO A 38 -4.51 13.69 -14.45
C PRO A 38 -3.48 13.00 -13.57
N GLN A 39 -3.38 11.70 -13.68
CA GLN A 39 -2.39 10.96 -12.93
C GLN A 39 -0.99 11.46 -13.21
N MET A 40 -0.72 11.87 -14.44
CA MET A 40 0.59 12.34 -14.74
C MET A 40 0.93 13.59 -14.00
N GLU A 41 -0.04 14.37 -13.67
CA GLU A 41 0.23 15.57 -12.93
C GLU A 41 0.64 15.22 -11.52
N LEU A 42 0.01 14.21 -10.95
CA LEU A 42 0.38 13.77 -9.61
C LEU A 42 1.78 13.19 -9.65
N GLN A 43 2.07 12.41 -10.67
CA GLN A 43 3.36 11.81 -10.76
C GLN A 43 4.44 12.89 -10.86
N ARG A 44 4.21 13.90 -11.67
CA ARG A 44 5.17 14.93 -11.78
C ARG A 44 5.37 15.67 -10.48
N GLN A 45 4.31 15.92 -9.76
CA GLN A 45 4.44 16.62 -8.52
C GLN A 45 5.25 15.81 -7.52
N LEU A 46 5.06 14.50 -7.48
CA LEU A 46 5.81 13.69 -6.56
C LEU A 46 7.28 13.58 -6.97
N VAL A 47 7.53 13.49 -8.25
CA VAL A 47 8.89 13.43 -8.71
C VAL A 47 9.61 14.73 -8.37
N ASP A 48 8.91 15.84 -8.47
CA ASP A 48 9.50 17.10 -8.12
C ASP A 48 9.83 17.16 -6.63
N LYS A 49 9.17 16.36 -5.83
CA LYS A 49 9.47 16.35 -4.43
C LYS A 49 10.49 15.30 -4.08
N GLY A 50 11.08 14.67 -5.06
CA GLY A 50 12.12 13.69 -4.80
C GLY A 50 11.70 12.25 -4.78
N TRP A 51 10.45 11.97 -5.11
CA TRP A 51 10.00 10.59 -5.12
C TRP A 51 10.41 9.90 -6.41
N ARG A 52 10.47 8.60 -6.34
CA ARG A 52 10.71 7.81 -7.52
C ARG A 52 9.46 7.03 -7.73
N VAL A 53 8.61 7.46 -8.61
CA VAL A 53 7.32 6.85 -8.81
C VAL A 53 7.43 5.70 -9.80
N ARG A 54 6.91 4.55 -9.40
CA ARG A 54 6.95 3.41 -10.28
C ARG A 54 5.63 3.21 -10.97
N GLN A 55 4.56 3.53 -10.36
CA GLN A 55 3.27 3.33 -10.95
C GLN A 55 2.22 4.17 -10.26
N VAL A 56 1.31 4.72 -11.01
CA VAL A 56 0.17 5.42 -10.46
C VAL A 56 -1.05 4.76 -11.05
N LYS A 57 -2.01 4.41 -10.24
CA LYS A 57 -3.20 3.83 -10.75
C LYS A 57 -4.40 4.27 -9.97
N THR A 58 -5.59 3.99 -10.43
CA THR A 58 -6.78 4.36 -9.72
C THR A 58 -7.20 3.22 -8.83
N PHE A 59 -7.50 3.51 -7.61
CA PHE A 59 -7.97 2.50 -6.69
C PHE A 59 -9.18 3.08 -6.00
N SER A 60 -10.36 2.60 -6.31
CA SER A 60 -11.58 3.11 -5.71
C SER A 60 -11.69 4.59 -5.99
N THR A 61 -11.75 5.43 -4.99
CA THR A 61 -11.89 6.86 -5.18
C THR A 61 -10.57 7.56 -5.04
N CYS A 62 -9.47 6.84 -5.06
CA CYS A 62 -8.16 7.41 -4.87
C CYS A 62 -7.23 7.15 -6.04
N TYR A 63 -6.13 7.87 -6.08
CA TYR A 63 -5.03 7.48 -6.92
C TYR A 63 -4.07 6.75 -5.98
N GLU A 64 -3.55 5.65 -6.43
CA GLU A 64 -2.62 4.88 -5.63
C GLU A 64 -1.26 4.95 -6.28
N VAL A 65 -0.24 5.28 -5.54
CA VAL A 65 1.10 5.43 -6.05
C VAL A 65 2.03 4.44 -5.41
N TYR A 66 2.78 3.74 -6.25
CA TYR A 66 3.79 2.82 -5.75
C TYR A 66 5.13 3.37 -6.12
N GLY A 67 6.07 3.30 -5.25
CA GLY A 67 7.41 3.73 -5.55
C GLY A 67 8.23 3.95 -4.31
N PHE A 68 9.11 4.93 -4.36
CA PHE A 68 9.95 5.24 -3.22
C PHE A 68 9.79 6.71 -2.91
N ASP A 69 9.70 7.05 -1.67
CA ASP A 69 9.48 8.46 -1.31
C ASP A 69 10.82 9.19 -1.33
N ASP A 70 10.82 10.44 -0.90
CA ASP A 70 12.00 11.25 -0.96
C ASP A 70 13.09 10.77 -0.02
N LYS A 71 12.79 9.87 0.90
CA LYS A 71 13.80 9.33 1.74
C LYS A 71 14.26 8.02 1.21
N GLY A 72 13.78 7.59 0.07
CA GLY A 72 14.16 6.33 -0.50
C GLY A 72 13.43 5.13 0.04
N GLU A 73 12.38 5.35 0.83
CA GLU A 73 11.66 4.24 1.37
C GLU A 73 10.53 3.82 0.47
N ARG A 74 10.32 2.52 0.37
CA ARG A 74 9.28 2.02 -0.44
C ARG A 74 7.96 2.44 0.06
N VAL A 75 7.08 2.95 -0.74
CA VAL A 75 5.75 3.37 -0.30
C VAL A 75 4.67 2.95 -1.22
N GLU A 76 3.51 2.83 -0.66
CA GLU A 76 2.32 2.62 -1.38
C GLU A 76 1.42 3.69 -0.82
N ALA A 77 1.15 4.73 -1.50
CA ALA A 77 0.44 5.87 -0.95
C ALA A 77 -0.81 6.18 -1.73
N PHE A 78 -1.77 6.78 -1.08
CA PHE A 78 -3.05 7.08 -1.68
C PHE A 78 -3.28 8.58 -1.67
N PHE A 79 -3.83 9.10 -2.73
CA PHE A 79 -4.02 10.53 -2.85
C PHE A 79 -5.40 10.88 -3.37
N ASN A 80 -5.93 11.96 -2.92
CA ASN A 80 -7.20 12.46 -3.39
C ASN A 80 -7.00 12.90 -4.84
N PRO A 81 -7.74 12.40 -5.81
CA PRO A 81 -7.49 12.71 -7.20
C PRO A 81 -7.74 14.16 -7.57
N LYS A 82 -8.50 14.86 -6.77
CA LYS A 82 -8.78 16.22 -7.07
C LYS A 82 -7.80 17.16 -6.44
N THR A 83 -7.43 16.93 -5.22
CA THR A 83 -6.57 17.87 -4.51
C THR A 83 -5.14 17.37 -4.38
N PHE A 84 -4.92 16.08 -4.58
CA PHE A 84 -3.63 15.44 -4.40
C PHE A 84 -3.22 15.41 -2.94
N GLU A 85 -4.21 15.55 -2.07
CA GLU A 85 -3.89 15.43 -0.66
C GLU A 85 -3.66 13.98 -0.34
N ARG A 86 -2.66 13.66 0.45
CA ARG A 86 -2.36 12.27 0.78
C ARG A 86 -3.34 11.78 1.81
N ILE A 87 -3.89 10.61 1.59
CA ILE A 87 -4.87 10.03 2.49
C ILE A 87 -4.24 8.82 3.12
N GLU A 88 -4.28 8.73 4.41
CA GLU A 88 -3.69 7.60 5.07
C GLU A 88 -4.71 6.50 5.26
N PRO A 89 -4.33 5.27 5.12
CA PRO A 89 -5.26 4.20 5.30
C PRO A 89 -5.63 4.12 6.74
N ARG A 90 -6.84 3.66 7.05
CA ARG A 90 -7.26 3.55 8.35
C ARG A 90 -6.66 2.38 8.90
N ALA A 91 -6.07 2.40 9.97
CA ALA A 91 -5.43 1.26 10.52
C ALA A 91 -6.38 0.45 11.14
N GLU A 92 -6.83 -0.54 10.55
CA GLU A 92 -7.78 -1.31 11.15
C GLU A 92 -7.31 -2.10 12.16
N THR A 93 -6.11 -2.40 12.28
CA THR A 93 -5.75 -3.24 13.34
C THR A 93 -5.54 -2.39 14.47
N ALA A 94 -5.42 -1.18 14.38
CA ALA A 94 -5.15 -0.44 15.51
C ALA A 94 -6.35 -0.25 16.24
N PRO A 95 -6.37 -0.44 17.40
CA PRO A 95 -7.49 -0.34 18.15
C PRO A 95 -7.81 1.04 18.13
N SER A 96 -8.83 1.34 17.92
CA SER A 96 -9.20 2.57 17.87
C SER A 96 -9.26 3.12 19.11
N PRO A 97 -8.82 3.92 19.35
CA PRO A 97 -8.83 4.48 20.62
C PRO A 97 -10.11 4.90 21.03
N LYS A 98 -10.39 5.18 21.22
CA LYS A 98 -11.35 5.52 21.42
C LYS A 98 -11.69 6.09 22.07
N LYS A 99 -11.77 6.45 22.28
CA LYS A 99 -12.06 6.89 22.69
C LYS A 99 -12.25 7.16 23.04
#